data_e3b3ebd41bd7ba38c623ecdebd8c68e2
#
_entry.id   e3b3ebd41bd7ba38c623ecdebd8c68e2
#
_cell.length_a   1.000
_cell.length_b   1.000
_cell.length_c   1.000
_cell.angle_alpha   90.00
_cell.angle_beta   90.00
_cell.angle_gamma   90.00
#
_symmetry.space_group_name_H-M   'P 1'
#
loop_
_entity.id
_entity.type
_entity.pdbx_description
1 polymer ?
#
loop_
_entity_poly.entity_id
_entity_poly.type
_entity_poly.pdbx_seq_one_letter_code
_entity_poly.pdbx_strand_id
1 'polypeptide(L)'
;MANFYSAVISQDARFDSLTRIGDPSLLEPVTRQLVEGLVTAARQMGIELMIYETYRSQDRQQALFDNGATKLRAVGVHHYGLACDIVRVVAGEPSWKGDFSFLGQLAHSSGLIWGGDWGAPNIKHSFIDSVHVQRCTVARQGDLFAGTWYPDDTYNPYADAQHLFAAAAKAGAKQPTKAAVSAGRPRASKKQA
;
A
#
# COMPACT_ATOMS: atom_id res chain seq x y z
N MET A 1 23.87 -2.64 -8.03
CA MET A 1 24.29 -3.02 -6.66
C MET A 1 23.24 -3.92 -6.04
N ALA A 2 23.64 -4.88 -5.20
CA ALA A 2 22.67 -5.72 -4.49
C ALA A 2 21.88 -4.85 -3.50
N ASN A 3 20.56 -4.96 -3.51
CA ASN A 3 19.68 -4.34 -2.54
C ASN A 3 19.25 -5.37 -1.47
N PHE A 4 18.52 -4.94 -0.44
CA PHE A 4 18.08 -5.82 0.64
C PHE A 4 17.25 -7.03 0.15
N TYR A 5 16.40 -6.84 -0.85
CA TYR A 5 15.64 -7.94 -1.45
C TYR A 5 16.56 -9.02 -2.02
N SER A 6 17.52 -8.64 -2.86
CA SER A 6 18.43 -9.59 -3.51
C SER A 6 19.51 -10.15 -2.58
N ALA A 7 19.90 -9.41 -1.54
CA ALA A 7 20.96 -9.82 -0.63
C ALA A 7 20.45 -10.64 0.57
N VAL A 8 19.22 -10.43 1.01
CA VAL A 8 18.65 -11.03 2.22
C VAL A 8 17.39 -11.82 1.91
N ILE A 9 16.35 -11.17 1.40
CA ILE A 9 15.03 -11.81 1.26
C ILE A 9 15.08 -13.00 0.31
N SER A 10 15.66 -12.82 -0.88
CA SER A 10 15.74 -13.90 -1.89
C SER A 10 16.66 -15.06 -1.50
N GLN A 11 17.44 -14.91 -0.44
CA GLN A 11 18.32 -15.95 0.11
C GLN A 11 17.75 -16.59 1.38
N ASP A 12 16.62 -16.12 1.90
CA ASP A 12 16.00 -16.67 3.10
C ASP A 12 15.35 -18.03 2.80
N ALA A 13 15.52 -18.98 3.70
CA ALA A 13 14.95 -20.32 3.56
C ALA A 13 13.41 -20.34 3.47
N ARG A 14 12.76 -19.24 3.87
CA ARG A 14 11.29 -19.05 3.84
C ARG A 14 10.81 -18.32 2.58
N PHE A 15 11.69 -18.07 1.60
CA PHE A 15 11.38 -17.29 0.39
C PHE A 15 10.12 -17.78 -0.33
N ASP A 16 9.93 -19.10 -0.46
CA ASP A 16 8.76 -19.70 -1.11
C ASP A 16 7.69 -20.20 -0.12
N SER A 17 7.75 -19.75 1.14
CA SER A 17 6.84 -20.22 2.18
C SER A 17 5.38 -19.85 1.92
N LEU A 18 4.50 -20.84 2.03
CA LEU A 18 3.04 -20.65 2.02
C LEU A 18 2.49 -20.13 3.35
N THR A 19 3.28 -20.21 4.43
CA THR A 19 2.84 -19.76 5.75
C THR A 19 3.04 -18.27 5.93
N ARG A 20 2.26 -17.68 6.83
CA ARG A 20 2.41 -16.30 7.26
C ARG A 20 3.75 -16.09 7.97
N ILE A 21 4.46 -15.02 7.60
CA ILE A 21 5.72 -14.63 8.22
C ILE A 21 5.57 -13.22 8.81
N GLY A 22 5.69 -13.13 10.12
CA GLY A 22 5.67 -11.86 10.87
C GLY A 22 7.04 -11.47 11.45
N ASP A 23 8.13 -12.00 10.90
CA ASP A 23 9.48 -11.74 11.35
C ASP A 23 9.98 -10.37 10.84
N PRO A 24 10.25 -9.39 11.73
CA PRO A 24 10.73 -8.07 11.32
C PRO A 24 12.10 -8.10 10.61
N SER A 25 12.88 -9.17 10.73
CA SER A 25 14.17 -9.31 10.03
C SER A 25 14.03 -9.38 8.50
N LEU A 26 12.83 -9.70 8.00
CA LEU A 26 12.49 -9.68 6.57
C LEU A 26 11.88 -8.35 6.09
N LEU A 27 11.81 -7.34 6.95
CA LEU A 27 11.59 -5.97 6.50
C LEU A 27 12.93 -5.32 6.12
N GLU A 28 12.92 -4.54 5.05
CA GLU A 28 14.04 -3.68 4.69
C GLU A 28 14.41 -2.78 5.90
N PRO A 29 15.70 -2.53 6.18
CA PRO A 29 16.13 -1.96 7.46
C PRO A 29 15.43 -0.66 7.87
N VAL A 30 15.23 0.29 6.94
CA VAL A 30 14.52 1.54 7.23
C VAL A 30 13.04 1.28 7.43
N THR A 31 12.42 0.43 6.61
CA THR A 31 11.02 0.02 6.77
C THR A 31 10.80 -0.63 8.13
N ARG A 32 11.71 -1.51 8.55
CA ARG A 32 11.67 -2.14 9.88
C ARG A 32 11.72 -1.12 11.00
N GLN A 33 12.68 -0.21 10.96
CA GLN A 33 12.83 0.84 11.95
C GLN A 33 11.55 1.69 12.09
N LEU A 34 10.94 2.07 10.96
CA LEU A 34 9.71 2.86 10.94
C LEU A 34 8.52 2.07 11.52
N VAL A 35 8.39 0.79 11.18
CA VAL A 35 7.33 -0.09 11.70
C VAL A 35 7.47 -0.32 13.20
N GLU A 36 8.68 -0.63 13.68
CA GLU A 36 8.96 -0.81 15.12
C GLU A 36 8.71 0.46 15.92
N GLY A 37 9.10 1.62 15.36
CA GLY A 37 8.80 2.95 15.92
C GLY A 37 7.31 3.22 16.03
N LEU A 38 6.55 2.87 15.00
CA LEU A 38 5.10 3.00 14.97
C LEU A 38 4.43 2.12 16.06
N VAL A 39 4.83 0.87 16.19
CA VAL A 39 4.32 -0.04 17.23
C VAL A 39 4.65 0.49 18.63
N THR A 40 5.85 1.06 18.79
CA THR A 40 6.25 1.69 20.06
C THR A 40 5.40 2.91 20.38
N ALA A 41 5.14 3.78 19.40
CA ALA A 41 4.28 4.95 19.57
C ALA A 41 2.82 4.57 19.92
N ALA A 42 2.28 3.53 19.27
CA ALA A 42 0.95 3.01 19.61
C ALA A 42 0.88 2.52 21.07
N ARG A 43 1.91 1.82 21.53
CA ARG A 43 1.98 1.36 22.95
C ARG A 43 1.97 2.51 23.94
N GLN A 44 2.64 3.63 23.62
CA GLN A 44 2.60 4.86 24.43
C GLN A 44 1.20 5.49 24.50
N MET A 45 0.36 5.22 23.50
CA MET A 45 -1.06 5.62 23.48
C MET A 45 -1.99 4.59 24.16
N GLY A 46 -1.43 3.54 24.77
CA GLY A 46 -2.21 2.46 25.38
C GLY A 46 -2.82 1.48 24.37
N ILE A 47 -2.33 1.47 23.11
CA ILE A 47 -2.81 0.58 22.06
C ILE A 47 -1.78 -0.53 21.86
N GLU A 48 -2.17 -1.77 22.14
CA GLU A 48 -1.31 -2.91 21.91
C GLU A 48 -1.45 -3.39 20.46
N LEU A 49 -0.31 -3.49 19.75
CA LEU A 49 -0.22 -3.90 18.37
C LEU A 49 0.72 -5.10 18.22
N MET A 50 0.42 -5.91 17.20
CA MET A 50 1.26 -7.01 16.73
C MET A 50 1.66 -6.78 15.28
N ILE A 51 2.95 -6.94 14.97
CA ILE A 51 3.45 -7.13 13.61
C ILE A 51 2.92 -8.48 13.14
N TYR A 52 1.96 -8.45 12.21
CA TYR A 52 1.25 -9.67 11.81
C TYR A 52 1.89 -10.32 10.60
N GLU A 53 2.14 -9.59 9.52
CA GLU A 53 2.78 -10.13 8.33
C GLU A 53 3.78 -9.12 7.75
N THR A 54 5.04 -9.54 7.60
CA THR A 54 6.14 -8.70 7.08
C THR A 54 6.53 -9.11 5.67
N TYR A 55 6.76 -10.40 5.46
CA TYR A 55 7.10 -10.97 4.18
C TYR A 55 6.00 -11.89 3.68
N ARG A 56 5.78 -11.85 2.37
CA ARG A 56 4.81 -12.71 1.68
C ARG A 56 5.40 -13.24 0.39
N SER A 57 5.55 -14.56 0.29
CA SER A 57 5.99 -15.22 -0.93
C SER A 57 4.97 -15.03 -2.07
N GLN A 58 5.39 -15.29 -3.30
CA GLN A 58 4.48 -15.26 -4.45
C GLN A 58 3.41 -16.34 -4.34
N ASP A 59 3.78 -17.54 -3.90
CA ASP A 59 2.86 -18.66 -3.73
C ASP A 59 1.80 -18.37 -2.66
N ARG A 60 2.21 -17.76 -1.55
CA ARG A 60 1.26 -17.32 -0.53
C ARG A 60 0.36 -16.19 -1.03
N GLN A 61 0.90 -15.24 -1.80
CA GLN A 61 0.11 -14.18 -2.43
C GLN A 61 -0.96 -14.76 -3.37
N GLN A 62 -0.59 -15.76 -4.18
CA GLN A 62 -1.52 -16.47 -5.06
C GLN A 62 -2.60 -17.20 -4.25
N ALA A 63 -2.22 -17.92 -3.20
CA ALA A 63 -3.18 -18.61 -2.34
C ALA A 63 -4.18 -17.66 -1.67
N LEU A 64 -3.71 -16.48 -1.21
CA LEU A 64 -4.58 -15.44 -0.65
C LEU A 64 -5.51 -14.83 -1.70
N PHE A 65 -5.05 -14.67 -2.94
CA PHE A 65 -5.87 -14.20 -4.05
C PHE A 65 -6.97 -15.21 -4.39
N ASP A 66 -6.63 -16.47 -4.51
CA ASP A 66 -7.56 -17.57 -4.83
C ASP A 66 -8.67 -17.73 -3.77
N ASN A 67 -8.34 -17.42 -2.51
CA ASN A 67 -9.27 -17.39 -1.39
C ASN A 67 -10.01 -16.05 -1.22
N GLY A 68 -9.80 -15.07 -2.11
CA GLY A 68 -10.45 -13.77 -2.07
C GLY A 68 -9.97 -12.81 -0.95
N ALA A 69 -8.88 -13.16 -0.26
CA ALA A 69 -8.32 -12.36 0.84
C ALA A 69 -7.50 -11.15 0.37
N THR A 70 -7.12 -11.11 -0.90
CA THR A 70 -6.42 -9.98 -1.53
C THR A 70 -6.96 -9.72 -2.94
N LYS A 71 -6.72 -8.51 -3.46
CA LYS A 71 -7.03 -8.13 -4.85
C LYS A 71 -5.84 -8.26 -5.79
N LEU A 72 -4.63 -8.39 -5.24
CA LEU A 72 -3.39 -8.55 -6.01
C LEU A 72 -3.12 -10.04 -6.24
N ARG A 73 -3.02 -10.41 -7.52
CA ARG A 73 -2.82 -11.81 -7.92
C ARG A 73 -1.36 -12.26 -7.83
N ALA A 74 -0.43 -11.46 -8.33
CA ALA A 74 0.94 -11.91 -8.53
C ALA A 74 1.84 -11.56 -7.35
N VAL A 75 2.25 -10.30 -7.24
CA VAL A 75 3.26 -9.84 -6.29
C VAL A 75 2.75 -8.59 -5.62
N GLY A 76 2.94 -8.48 -4.31
CA GLY A 76 2.69 -7.26 -3.54
C GLY A 76 3.97 -6.70 -2.94
N VAL A 77 3.88 -5.54 -2.34
CA VAL A 77 5.00 -4.82 -1.72
C VAL A 77 5.63 -5.63 -0.56
N HIS A 78 4.86 -6.50 0.09
CA HIS A 78 5.35 -7.46 1.10
C HIS A 78 6.45 -8.39 0.59
N HIS A 79 6.41 -8.78 -0.68
CA HIS A 79 7.43 -9.65 -1.29
C HIS A 79 8.82 -9.02 -1.28
N TYR A 80 8.88 -7.70 -1.22
CA TYR A 80 10.12 -6.92 -1.25
C TYR A 80 10.56 -6.41 0.13
N GLY A 81 9.87 -6.79 1.21
CA GLY A 81 10.17 -6.34 2.56
C GLY A 81 9.85 -4.86 2.83
N LEU A 82 8.98 -4.26 2.02
CA LEU A 82 8.63 -2.84 2.07
C LEU A 82 7.23 -2.57 2.61
N ALA A 83 6.55 -3.62 3.11
CA ALA A 83 5.20 -3.52 3.69
C ALA A 83 5.06 -4.40 4.93
N CYS A 84 4.12 -4.02 5.78
CA CYS A 84 3.79 -4.73 7.01
C CYS A 84 2.29 -4.64 7.28
N ASP A 85 1.68 -5.77 7.62
CA ASP A 85 0.33 -5.80 8.20
C ASP A 85 0.45 -5.78 9.73
N ILE A 86 -0.23 -4.84 10.36
CA ILE A 86 -0.17 -4.59 11.81
C ILE A 86 -1.58 -4.65 12.36
N VAL A 87 -1.82 -5.56 13.29
CA VAL A 87 -3.12 -5.77 13.89
C VAL A 87 -3.14 -5.39 15.37
N ARG A 88 -4.31 -5.16 15.93
CA ARG A 88 -4.48 -4.99 17.38
C ARG A 88 -4.27 -6.31 18.09
N VAL A 89 -3.82 -6.23 19.35
CA VAL A 89 -3.89 -7.36 20.29
C VAL A 89 -5.05 -7.11 21.25
N VAL A 90 -5.98 -8.04 21.30
CA VAL A 90 -7.15 -7.97 22.20
C VAL A 90 -7.24 -9.30 22.96
N ALA A 91 -7.16 -9.24 24.28
CA ALA A 91 -7.12 -10.44 25.14
C ALA A 91 -5.99 -11.43 24.76
N GLY A 92 -4.84 -10.92 24.31
CA GLY A 92 -3.69 -11.72 23.89
C GLY A 92 -3.74 -12.24 22.44
N GLU A 93 -4.86 -12.02 21.73
CA GLU A 93 -5.07 -12.53 20.38
C GLU A 93 -5.08 -11.42 19.31
N PRO A 94 -4.66 -11.73 18.07
CA PRO A 94 -4.70 -10.78 16.96
C PRO A 94 -6.13 -10.41 16.59
N SER A 95 -6.38 -9.13 16.37
CA SER A 95 -7.71 -8.59 16.05
C SER A 95 -7.68 -7.57 14.95
N TRP A 96 -8.53 -7.76 13.92
CA TRP A 96 -8.79 -6.82 12.81
C TRP A 96 -10.00 -5.93 13.08
N LYS A 97 -10.59 -6.03 14.28
CA LYS A 97 -11.81 -5.31 14.65
C LYS A 97 -11.49 -3.90 15.17
N GLY A 98 -12.41 -2.97 14.90
CA GLY A 98 -12.35 -1.61 15.40
C GLY A 98 -11.80 -0.60 14.40
N ASP A 99 -11.65 0.63 14.86
CA ASP A 99 -11.10 1.73 14.08
C ASP A 99 -9.57 1.68 14.06
N PHE A 100 -8.99 1.77 12.88
CA PHE A 100 -7.55 1.81 12.62
C PHE A 100 -7.07 3.20 12.14
N SER A 101 -7.89 4.26 12.24
CA SER A 101 -7.49 5.61 11.84
C SER A 101 -6.26 6.12 12.60
N PHE A 102 -6.07 5.68 13.84
CA PHE A 102 -4.86 5.96 14.61
C PHE A 102 -3.59 5.40 13.92
N LEU A 103 -3.70 4.21 13.29
CA LEU A 103 -2.57 3.61 12.55
C LEU A 103 -2.20 4.49 11.36
N GLY A 104 -3.19 5.05 10.66
CA GLY A 104 -2.96 6.04 9.60
C GLY A 104 -2.22 7.27 10.10
N GLN A 105 -2.61 7.85 11.23
CA GLN A 105 -1.92 9.00 11.82
C GLN A 105 -0.46 8.68 12.18
N LEU A 106 -0.22 7.52 12.78
CA LEU A 106 1.14 7.07 13.12
C LEU A 106 1.96 6.77 11.87
N ALA A 107 1.38 6.13 10.86
CA ALA A 107 2.06 5.85 9.59
C ALA A 107 2.50 7.15 8.89
N HIS A 108 1.61 8.14 8.79
CA HIS A 108 1.93 9.46 8.23
C HIS A 108 3.08 10.14 8.98
N SER A 109 3.03 10.13 10.31
CA SER A 109 4.08 10.71 11.15
C SER A 109 5.42 10.00 11.02
N SER A 110 5.39 8.70 10.71
CA SER A 110 6.59 7.87 10.52
C SER A 110 7.12 7.87 9.09
N GLY A 111 6.42 8.47 8.12
CA GLY A 111 6.81 8.44 6.70
C GLY A 111 6.40 7.14 5.98
N LEU A 112 5.44 6.39 6.51
CA LEU A 112 4.84 5.23 5.87
C LEU A 112 3.48 5.58 5.26
N ILE A 113 3.16 4.99 4.12
CA ILE A 113 1.82 5.05 3.53
C ILE A 113 0.93 4.05 4.26
N TRP A 114 -0.27 4.47 4.63
CA TRP A 114 -1.28 3.61 5.21
C TRP A 114 -2.27 3.09 4.15
N GLY A 115 -2.62 1.81 4.23
CA GLY A 115 -3.56 1.20 3.28
C GLY A 115 -5.02 1.68 3.41
N GLY A 116 -5.36 2.38 4.49
CA GLY A 116 -6.62 3.10 4.62
C GLY A 116 -6.75 4.32 3.70
N ASP A 117 -5.62 4.86 3.22
CA ASP A 117 -5.55 6.00 2.30
C ASP A 117 -5.49 5.61 0.82
N TRP A 118 -5.65 4.33 0.51
CA TRP A 118 -5.58 3.86 -0.87
C TRP A 118 -6.74 4.42 -1.70
N GLY A 119 -6.63 5.70 -1.96
CA GLY A 119 -7.52 6.46 -2.79
C GLY A 119 -7.59 7.93 -2.38
N ALA A 120 -8.18 8.76 -3.25
CA ALA A 120 -8.33 10.17 -2.96
C ALA A 120 -9.40 10.40 -1.88
N PRO A 121 -9.25 11.39 -1.00
CA PRO A 121 -10.30 11.80 -0.08
C PRO A 121 -11.61 12.05 -0.82
N ASN A 122 -12.73 11.65 -0.21
CA ASN A 122 -14.09 11.82 -0.75
C ASN A 122 -14.44 11.00 -2.01
N ILE A 123 -13.59 10.07 -2.44
CA ILE A 123 -13.92 9.08 -3.47
C ILE A 123 -14.22 7.75 -2.79
N LYS A 124 -15.34 7.12 -3.18
CA LYS A 124 -15.64 5.77 -2.69
C LYS A 124 -14.63 4.78 -3.24
N HIS A 125 -13.82 4.20 -2.36
CA HIS A 125 -12.81 3.22 -2.73
C HIS A 125 -13.43 1.82 -2.80
N SER A 126 -13.00 1.05 -3.80
CA SER A 126 -13.38 -0.35 -3.93
C SER A 126 -12.63 -1.26 -2.96
N PHE A 127 -11.51 -0.76 -2.41
CA PHE A 127 -10.65 -1.50 -1.49
C PHE A 127 -9.85 -0.55 -0.62
N ILE A 128 -9.88 -0.77 0.69
CA ILE A 128 -8.97 -0.19 1.68
C ILE A 128 -8.45 -1.33 2.55
N ASP A 129 -7.21 -1.22 3.00
CA ASP A 129 -6.58 -2.16 3.90
C ASP A 129 -6.09 -1.43 5.14
N SER A 130 -6.92 -1.38 6.16
CA SER A 130 -6.71 -0.55 7.34
C SER A 130 -5.59 -1.06 8.27
N VAL A 131 -5.12 -2.29 8.10
CA VAL A 131 -4.01 -2.86 8.89
C VAL A 131 -2.66 -2.74 8.17
N HIS A 132 -2.66 -2.35 6.90
CA HIS A 132 -1.49 -2.32 6.04
C HIS A 132 -0.74 -1.00 6.10
N VAL A 133 0.60 -1.08 6.21
CA VAL A 133 1.51 0.07 6.02
C VAL A 133 2.62 -0.31 5.05
N GLN A 134 3.13 0.67 4.26
CA GLN A 134 4.19 0.40 3.30
C GLN A 134 5.11 1.60 3.06
N ARG A 135 6.36 1.32 2.67
CA ARG A 135 7.38 2.30 2.27
C ARG A 135 7.59 2.31 0.75
N CYS A 136 6.50 2.31 0.00
CA CYS A 136 6.51 2.35 -1.46
C CYS A 136 5.22 3.02 -1.94
N THR A 137 5.29 4.00 -2.85
CA THR A 137 4.09 4.57 -3.47
C THR A 137 3.48 3.58 -4.45
N VAL A 138 2.16 3.66 -4.68
CA VAL A 138 1.48 2.86 -5.72
C VAL A 138 2.11 3.11 -7.09
N ALA A 139 2.52 4.33 -7.38
CA ALA A 139 3.17 4.68 -8.64
C ALA A 139 4.53 4.00 -8.86
N ARG A 140 5.27 3.70 -7.79
CA ARG A 140 6.57 2.99 -7.85
C ARG A 140 6.45 1.48 -7.90
N GLN A 141 5.26 0.92 -7.64
CA GLN A 141 5.10 -0.54 -7.61
C GLN A 141 5.47 -1.19 -8.95
N GLY A 142 5.18 -0.55 -10.07
CA GLY A 142 5.58 -1.05 -11.40
C GLY A 142 7.09 -1.21 -11.55
N ASP A 143 7.86 -0.19 -11.16
CA ASP A 143 9.32 -0.20 -11.21
C ASP A 143 9.92 -1.20 -10.22
N LEU A 144 9.33 -1.30 -9.01
CA LEU A 144 9.72 -2.26 -7.98
C LEU A 144 9.53 -3.70 -8.47
N PHE A 145 8.36 -4.01 -9.04
CA PHE A 145 8.02 -5.35 -9.52
C PHE A 145 8.83 -5.75 -10.77
N ALA A 146 9.21 -4.76 -11.58
CA ALA A 146 10.12 -4.96 -12.73
C ALA A 146 11.61 -5.08 -12.30
N GLY A 147 11.94 -4.87 -11.02
CA GLY A 147 13.31 -4.89 -10.52
C GLY A 147 14.18 -3.72 -10.98
N THR A 148 13.57 -2.67 -11.54
CA THR A 148 14.28 -1.47 -12.05
C THR A 148 14.49 -0.41 -10.98
N TRP A 149 13.80 -0.54 -9.84
CA TRP A 149 13.90 0.36 -8.70
C TRP A 149 13.74 -0.39 -7.38
N TYR A 150 14.46 0.06 -6.38
CA TYR A 150 14.30 -0.33 -4.97
C TYR A 150 14.65 0.89 -4.11
N PRO A 151 13.94 1.18 -3.00
CA PRO A 151 14.21 2.37 -2.19
C PRO A 151 15.60 2.29 -1.55
N ASP A 152 16.29 3.42 -1.53
CA ASP A 152 17.47 3.64 -0.69
C ASP A 152 17.06 4.13 0.72
N ASP A 153 18.05 4.33 1.58
CA ASP A 153 17.82 4.75 2.97
C ASP A 153 17.19 6.15 3.10
N THR A 154 17.31 6.98 2.06
CA THR A 154 16.79 8.36 2.04
C THR A 154 15.40 8.48 1.42
N TYR A 155 14.90 7.40 0.81
CA TYR A 155 13.61 7.42 0.13
C TYR A 155 12.46 7.75 1.07
N ASN A 156 11.68 8.77 0.70
CA ASN A 156 10.47 9.18 1.38
C ASN A 156 9.27 9.09 0.40
N PRO A 157 8.30 8.21 0.64
CA PRO A 157 7.16 8.04 -0.26
C PRO A 157 6.30 9.29 -0.41
N TYR A 158 6.24 10.17 0.58
CA TYR A 158 5.47 11.43 0.48
C TYR A 158 6.17 12.45 -0.41
N ALA A 159 7.50 12.55 -0.37
CA ALA A 159 8.25 13.40 -1.28
C ALA A 159 8.14 12.89 -2.73
N ASP A 160 8.23 11.58 -2.93
CA ASP A 160 8.05 10.94 -4.24
C ASP A 160 6.65 11.17 -4.80
N ALA A 161 5.60 11.03 -3.99
CA ALA A 161 4.22 11.32 -4.39
C ALA A 161 4.05 12.79 -4.83
N GLN A 162 4.64 13.74 -4.13
CA GLN A 162 4.59 15.17 -4.53
C GLN A 162 5.27 15.41 -5.88
N HIS A 163 6.42 14.79 -6.15
CA HIS A 163 7.09 14.88 -7.45
C HIS A 163 6.26 14.28 -8.58
N LEU A 164 5.59 13.17 -8.34
CA LEU A 164 4.71 12.51 -9.32
C LEU A 164 3.48 13.35 -9.64
N PHE A 165 2.85 13.97 -8.62
CA PHE A 165 1.74 14.92 -8.85
C PHE A 165 2.18 16.16 -9.62
N ALA A 166 3.35 16.72 -9.29
CA ALA A 166 3.90 17.87 -10.02
C ALA A 166 4.26 17.53 -11.47
N ALA A 167 4.79 16.34 -11.74
CA ALA A 167 5.09 15.86 -13.09
C ALA A 167 3.81 15.60 -13.89
N ALA A 168 2.78 15.00 -13.29
CA ALA A 168 1.48 14.78 -13.93
C ALA A 168 0.77 16.10 -14.25
N ALA A 169 0.82 17.10 -13.36
CA ALA A 169 0.28 18.41 -13.60
C ALA A 169 0.97 19.14 -14.77
N LYS A 170 2.30 19.01 -14.89
CA LYS A 170 3.07 19.54 -16.02
C LYS A 170 2.76 18.81 -17.34
N ALA A 171 2.52 17.50 -17.30
CA ALA A 171 2.16 16.70 -18.48
C ALA A 171 0.71 16.94 -18.92
N GLY A 172 -0.21 17.18 -17.98
CA GLY A 172 -1.63 17.48 -18.23
C GLY A 172 -1.94 18.90 -18.70
N ALA A 173 -0.95 19.80 -18.73
CA ALA A 173 -1.10 21.18 -19.21
C ALA A 173 -1.27 21.33 -20.74
N LYS A 174 -1.37 20.25 -21.52
CA LYS A 174 -1.96 20.28 -22.87
C LYS A 174 -3.49 20.27 -22.73
N GLN A 175 -4.07 21.49 -22.73
CA GLN A 175 -5.53 21.66 -22.78
C GLN A 175 -6.13 20.88 -23.95
N PRO A 176 -7.23 20.13 -23.76
CA PRO A 176 -8.04 19.69 -24.87
C PRO A 176 -8.73 20.93 -25.46
N THR A 177 -8.44 21.21 -26.73
CA THR A 177 -9.13 22.20 -27.54
C THR A 177 -10.64 21.91 -27.50
N LYS A 178 -11.44 22.96 -27.23
CA LYS A 178 -12.90 22.97 -27.33
C LYS A 178 -13.33 22.39 -28.68
N ALA A 179 -13.79 21.16 -28.71
CA ALA A 179 -14.58 20.64 -29.80
C ALA A 179 -16.05 21.01 -29.56
N ALA A 180 -16.65 21.63 -30.56
CA ALA A 180 -17.96 22.20 -30.58
C ALA A 180 -19.07 21.29 -30.05
N VAL A 181 -19.84 21.79 -29.05
CA VAL A 181 -21.15 21.26 -28.70
C VAL A 181 -22.14 21.73 -29.81
N SER A 182 -22.44 20.86 -30.73
CA SER A 182 -23.54 21.02 -31.70
C SER A 182 -24.87 20.71 -30.95
N ALA A 183 -25.69 21.74 -30.88
CA ALA A 183 -27.02 21.69 -30.30
C ALA A 183 -27.96 20.75 -31.08
N GLY A 184 -28.34 19.62 -30.51
CA GLY A 184 -29.45 18.78 -30.95
C GLY A 184 -30.76 19.22 -30.28
N ARG A 185 -31.63 19.84 -31.05
CA ARG A 185 -33.02 20.19 -30.69
C ARG A 185 -33.83 18.94 -30.28
N PRO A 186 -34.62 18.97 -29.24
CA PRO A 186 -35.55 17.86 -28.93
C PRO A 186 -36.77 17.90 -29.87
N ARG A 187 -37.04 16.76 -30.46
CA ARG A 187 -38.21 16.52 -31.31
C ARG A 187 -39.41 16.19 -30.43
N ALA A 188 -40.45 17.00 -30.53
CA ALA A 188 -41.71 16.78 -29.86
C ALA A 188 -42.42 15.48 -30.33
N SER A 189 -42.83 14.63 -29.42
CA SER A 189 -43.69 13.48 -29.68
C SER A 189 -45.13 13.89 -29.60
N LYS A 190 -45.87 13.75 -30.72
CA LYS A 190 -47.35 13.85 -30.78
C LYS A 190 -47.98 12.65 -30.08
N LYS A 191 -48.92 12.92 -29.16
CA LYS A 191 -49.97 11.99 -28.72
C LYS A 191 -50.95 11.73 -29.88
N GLN A 192 -51.34 10.50 -30.06
CA GLN A 192 -52.66 10.08 -30.62
C GLN A 192 -53.10 8.82 -29.88
N ALA A 193 -54.22 8.97 -29.30
CA ALA A 193 -55.49 8.28 -29.23
C ALA A 193 -55.44 6.82 -28.78
#